data_87f3af23f72748f65c503d39c96ea69f
#
_entry.id   87f3af23f72748f65c503d39c96ea69f
#
_cell.length_a   1.000
_cell.length_b   1.000
_cell.length_c   1.000
_cell.angle_alpha   90.00
_cell.angle_beta   90.00
_cell.angle_gamma   90.00
#
_symmetry.space_group_name_H-M   'P 1'
#
loop_
_entity.id
_entity.type
_entity.pdbx_description
1 polymer ?
#
loop_
_entity_poly.entity_id
_entity_poly.type
_entity_poly.pdbx_seq_one_letter_code
_entity_poly.pdbx_strand_id
1 'polypeptide(L)'
;MDISPRRSSLLHGCENSGKPAPDKGFRVTFPVQTGAVSYYNAFPEFGGGPLRSRFGSIHLCRLWFFLLATFTAAQTAEQRTARYFESVRKRPQLLLAFLKDLPKGGDLHNHLEGAIYAEDWVDFAAEDNLCVDRTTSRLIAPPCDSCESYTAKPAMRCAYGDHILYNQTIDAWSMRNWRPGEESGHDHFFATFEKFRLAFHGHVGEGVAAAANRAGQDHLQYVEFMHTADGGQAAQIAAKAGWADDFGKMRESLLAAGLKDVAAATDKKLEADEARAHDVMKCGTAEAAPGCGVTVRYLYQVLRGLPHEIVFAQILLGFELASSHPRFVGLNLVMPEDWYVPLHDFNQHMAMLDYLHTVYPKVHISLHAGEIAMGLVPPEDLTFHIRASMEKGHAERIGHGVDVMNERGPLDLLKEMAARNVLVEISLTSNDMILGVTGDDHPLPIYMHYGVPVAISTDDEGVARSDMTHEYLRAVQGYNLSYPEVKRMARQSLEHSFLPGESLWTETKLRFRFVTACAGDAAGAGKPSSGCQKFLVANERARVQWKLEAEFAMFEKKF
;
A
#
# COMPACT_ATOMS: atom_id res chain seq x y z
N MET A 1 -53.12 -10.44 -15.98
CA MET A 1 -52.99 -11.06 -17.31
C MET A 1 -51.85 -12.06 -17.20
N ASP A 2 -52.24 -13.30 -17.28
CA ASP A 2 -51.48 -14.51 -17.01
C ASP A 2 -50.82 -14.99 -18.31
N ILE A 3 -49.51 -15.24 -18.34
CA ILE A 3 -48.87 -15.99 -19.44
C ILE A 3 -47.77 -16.87 -18.85
N SER A 4 -48.13 -18.16 -18.71
CA SER A 4 -47.23 -19.26 -18.34
C SER A 4 -46.48 -19.80 -19.57
N PRO A 5 -45.24 -20.34 -19.45
CA PRO A 5 -44.48 -20.87 -20.57
C PRO A 5 -44.74 -22.36 -20.83
N ARG A 6 -44.81 -22.73 -22.11
CA ARG A 6 -44.92 -24.13 -22.58
C ARG A 6 -43.56 -24.85 -22.58
N ARG A 7 -43.55 -26.05 -22.02
CA ARG A 7 -42.54 -27.10 -22.22
C ARG A 7 -42.66 -27.72 -23.63
N SER A 8 -41.55 -28.05 -24.25
CA SER A 8 -41.46 -29.12 -25.24
C SER A 8 -40.24 -29.98 -24.97
N SER A 9 -40.54 -31.23 -24.68
CA SER A 9 -39.67 -32.39 -24.57
C SER A 9 -39.31 -32.95 -25.94
N LEU A 10 -38.05 -33.36 -26.14
CA LEU A 10 -37.71 -34.47 -27.07
C LEU A 10 -36.49 -35.19 -26.51
N LEU A 11 -36.76 -36.41 -26.06
CA LEU A 11 -35.82 -37.49 -25.79
C LEU A 11 -35.33 -38.08 -27.11
N HIS A 12 -34.02 -38.37 -27.22
CA HIS A 12 -33.55 -39.59 -27.87
C HIS A 12 -32.18 -39.97 -27.28
N GLY A 13 -32.13 -41.16 -26.71
CA GLY A 13 -30.96 -41.78 -26.16
C GLY A 13 -30.09 -42.46 -27.22
N CYS A 14 -28.84 -42.69 -26.86
CA CYS A 14 -28.03 -43.81 -27.33
C CYS A 14 -27.01 -44.14 -26.25
N GLU A 15 -27.23 -45.31 -25.63
CA GLU A 15 -26.19 -46.02 -24.87
C GLU A 15 -25.10 -46.50 -25.83
N ASN A 16 -23.86 -46.40 -25.46
CA ASN A 16 -22.88 -47.42 -25.81
C ASN A 16 -21.71 -47.48 -24.80
N SER A 17 -21.59 -48.67 -24.30
CA SER A 17 -20.56 -49.20 -23.43
C SER A 17 -19.21 -49.34 -24.15
N GLY A 18 -18.11 -48.90 -23.52
CA GLY A 18 -16.74 -49.18 -23.99
C GLY A 18 -15.71 -49.06 -22.86
N LYS A 19 -15.10 -50.19 -22.52
CA LYS A 19 -14.07 -50.37 -21.52
C LYS A 19 -12.78 -49.58 -21.86
N PRO A 20 -11.95 -49.20 -20.89
CA PRO A 20 -10.69 -48.48 -21.11
C PRO A 20 -9.58 -49.43 -21.61
N ALA A 21 -8.79 -48.93 -22.57
CA ALA A 21 -7.55 -49.54 -23.04
C ALA A 21 -6.31 -48.86 -22.41
N PRO A 22 -5.16 -49.51 -22.31
CA PRO A 22 -4.11 -49.16 -21.41
C PRO A 22 -3.15 -48.03 -21.88
N ASP A 23 -2.65 -47.38 -20.91
CA ASP A 23 -1.58 -46.39 -20.85
C ASP A 23 -0.37 -46.72 -21.75
N LYS A 24 -0.03 -45.84 -22.68
CA LYS A 24 1.28 -45.80 -23.36
C LYS A 24 2.00 -44.51 -22.99
N GLY A 25 2.86 -44.61 -21.98
CA GLY A 25 3.78 -43.57 -21.60
C GLY A 25 4.70 -43.18 -22.74
N PHE A 26 4.63 -41.93 -23.15
CA PHE A 26 5.65 -41.28 -23.99
C PHE A 26 6.69 -40.61 -23.07
N ARG A 27 7.86 -41.27 -22.93
CA ARG A 27 9.05 -40.65 -22.35
C ARG A 27 9.77 -39.89 -23.46
N VAL A 28 9.79 -38.55 -23.35
CA VAL A 28 10.70 -37.73 -24.11
C VAL A 28 11.96 -37.51 -23.29
N THR A 29 13.05 -38.15 -23.72
CA THR A 29 14.41 -37.94 -23.20
C THR A 29 15.08 -36.82 -24.00
N PHE A 30 15.44 -35.72 -23.35
CA PHE A 30 16.35 -34.75 -23.92
C PHE A 30 17.80 -35.10 -23.54
N PRO A 31 18.75 -35.01 -24.48
CA PRO A 31 20.16 -35.25 -24.17
C PRO A 31 20.76 -34.00 -23.48
N VAL A 32 21.34 -34.21 -22.31
CA VAL A 32 22.18 -33.22 -21.63
C VAL A 32 23.55 -33.22 -22.32
N GLN A 33 23.89 -32.14 -23.01
CA GLN A 33 25.26 -31.87 -23.46
C GLN A 33 25.99 -31.11 -22.35
N THR A 34 26.88 -31.78 -21.67
CA THR A 34 27.90 -31.20 -20.80
C THR A 34 29.06 -30.72 -21.66
N GLY A 35 29.13 -29.43 -21.94
CA GLY A 35 30.31 -28.79 -22.57
C GLY A 35 31.15 -28.12 -21.48
N ALA A 36 32.25 -28.76 -21.09
CA ALA A 36 33.30 -28.13 -20.29
C ALA A 36 34.13 -27.20 -21.15
N VAL A 37 34.12 -25.91 -20.89
CA VAL A 37 35.03 -24.94 -21.51
C VAL A 37 36.22 -24.75 -20.57
N SER A 38 37.36 -25.28 -20.99
CA SER A 38 38.64 -25.10 -20.33
C SER A 38 39.31 -23.83 -20.87
N TYR A 39 39.56 -22.84 -20.01
CA TYR A 39 40.41 -21.70 -20.37
C TYR A 39 41.87 -22.00 -20.09
N TYR A 40 42.66 -22.14 -21.15
CA TYR A 40 44.12 -22.13 -21.08
C TYR A 40 44.62 -20.71 -20.97
N ASN A 41 45.33 -20.39 -19.88
CA ASN A 41 46.18 -19.20 -19.78
C ASN A 41 47.55 -19.57 -20.31
N ALA A 42 47.95 -18.97 -21.43
CA ALA A 42 49.29 -19.01 -21.95
C ALA A 42 50.08 -17.77 -21.48
N PHE A 43 51.11 -17.97 -20.69
CA PHE A 43 52.16 -17.00 -20.44
C PHE A 43 53.35 -17.33 -21.34
N PRO A 44 54.00 -16.35 -21.99
CA PRO A 44 55.25 -16.59 -22.68
C PRO A 44 56.45 -16.52 -21.73
N GLU A 45 57.24 -17.59 -21.73
CA GLU A 45 58.56 -17.63 -21.11
C GLU A 45 59.53 -16.77 -21.91
N PHE A 46 60.31 -15.91 -21.25
CA PHE A 46 61.53 -15.34 -21.79
C PHE A 46 62.72 -15.88 -21.03
N GLY A 47 63.65 -16.42 -21.82
CA GLY A 47 64.83 -17.17 -21.45
C GLY A 47 65.88 -16.38 -20.68
N GLY A 48 66.57 -17.13 -19.85
CA GLY A 48 67.70 -16.68 -19.06
C GLY A 48 69.02 -16.62 -19.81
N GLY A 49 69.89 -15.77 -19.32
CA GLY A 49 71.34 -15.76 -19.62
C GLY A 49 72.05 -15.09 -18.44
N PRO A 50 73.16 -15.68 -17.94
CA PRO A 50 73.81 -15.18 -16.73
C PRO A 50 74.96 -14.22 -17.09
N LEU A 51 75.12 -13.16 -16.30
CA LEU A 51 76.36 -12.39 -16.27
C LEU A 51 76.79 -12.09 -14.82
N ARG A 52 78.06 -12.40 -14.64
CA ARG A 52 78.89 -12.35 -13.41
C ARG A 52 79.25 -10.94 -12.98
N SER A 53 79.24 -10.80 -11.68
CA SER A 53 80.19 -10.12 -10.80
C SER A 53 80.75 -8.73 -11.12
N ARG A 54 80.64 -7.81 -10.16
CA ARG A 54 81.80 -7.27 -9.41
C ARG A 54 81.36 -6.34 -8.27
N PHE A 55 82.12 -6.41 -7.22
CA PHE A 55 82.23 -5.68 -5.99
C PHE A 55 81.97 -4.13 -6.03
N GLY A 56 81.39 -3.60 -4.96
CA GLY A 56 81.83 -2.28 -4.51
C GLY A 56 80.81 -1.51 -3.71
N SER A 57 81.12 -1.29 -2.43
CA SER A 57 80.78 -0.15 -1.61
C SER A 57 79.46 -0.15 -0.82
N ILE A 58 79.67 -0.23 0.46
CA ILE A 58 78.82 0.06 1.59
C ILE A 58 78.25 1.48 1.52
N HIS A 59 76.93 1.62 1.37
CA HIS A 59 76.23 2.82 1.77
C HIS A 59 75.04 2.48 2.64
N LEU A 60 75.00 3.01 3.84
CA LEU A 60 73.88 3.00 4.80
C LEU A 60 72.61 3.44 4.09
N CYS A 61 71.74 2.52 3.77
CA CYS A 61 70.40 2.83 3.34
C CYS A 61 69.50 2.82 4.56
N ARG A 62 69.12 4.02 5.03
CA ARG A 62 68.11 4.24 6.06
C ARG A 62 66.86 3.51 5.65
N LEU A 63 66.44 2.48 6.40
CA LEU A 63 65.09 1.87 6.31
C LEU A 63 64.07 2.95 6.74
N TRP A 64 63.47 3.57 5.73
CA TRP A 64 62.21 4.25 5.93
C TRP A 64 61.11 3.18 5.93
N PHE A 65 60.73 2.75 7.16
CA PHE A 65 59.47 2.11 7.39
C PHE A 65 58.38 3.17 7.16
N PHE A 66 57.80 3.15 5.93
CA PHE A 66 56.50 3.73 5.72
C PHE A 66 55.49 2.89 6.51
N LEU A 67 55.20 3.28 7.74
CA LEU A 67 53.97 2.91 8.40
C LEU A 67 52.83 3.49 7.53
N LEU A 68 52.30 2.73 6.62
CA LEU A 68 50.96 2.91 6.09
C LEU A 68 50.01 2.69 7.26
N ALA A 69 49.79 3.72 8.07
CA ALA A 69 48.65 3.80 8.98
C ALA A 69 47.42 3.83 8.05
N THR A 70 46.88 2.67 7.71
CA THR A 70 45.52 2.57 7.21
C THR A 70 44.62 3.09 8.31
N PHE A 71 44.27 4.39 8.24
CA PHE A 71 43.13 4.91 8.99
C PHE A 71 41.91 4.11 8.51
N THR A 72 41.63 3.01 9.18
CA THR A 72 40.31 2.38 9.09
C THR A 72 39.36 3.37 9.76
N ALA A 73 38.72 4.23 8.95
CA ALA A 73 37.65 5.06 9.45
C ALA A 73 36.67 4.15 10.18
N ALA A 74 36.37 4.47 11.45
CA ALA A 74 35.40 3.71 12.21
C ALA A 74 34.09 3.67 11.44
N GLN A 75 33.53 2.47 11.24
CA GLN A 75 32.31 2.31 10.48
C GLN A 75 31.15 3.01 11.18
N THR A 76 30.33 3.70 10.39
CA THR A 76 29.10 4.32 10.90
C THR A 76 28.12 3.26 11.43
N ALA A 77 27.20 3.66 12.29
CA ALA A 77 26.14 2.77 12.78
C ALA A 77 25.32 2.17 11.60
N GLU A 78 24.95 3.00 10.62
CA GLU A 78 24.27 2.58 9.40
C GLU A 78 25.06 1.50 8.63
N GLN A 79 26.37 1.66 8.47
CA GLN A 79 27.22 0.67 7.79
C GLN A 79 27.31 -0.67 8.56
N ARG A 80 27.32 -0.63 9.89
CA ARG A 80 27.28 -1.87 10.69
C ARG A 80 25.94 -2.55 10.58
N THR A 81 24.84 -1.80 10.66
CA THR A 81 23.47 -2.28 10.47
C THR A 81 23.29 -2.90 9.10
N ALA A 82 23.76 -2.25 8.03
CA ALA A 82 23.70 -2.79 6.67
C ALA A 82 24.43 -4.14 6.57
N ARG A 83 25.61 -4.29 7.19
CA ARG A 83 26.32 -5.59 7.20
C ARG A 83 25.57 -6.67 7.99
N TYR A 84 24.99 -6.31 9.14
CA TYR A 84 24.16 -7.24 9.89
C TYR A 84 22.95 -7.68 9.05
N PHE A 85 22.27 -6.74 8.41
CA PHE A 85 21.15 -7.00 7.51
C PHE A 85 21.54 -7.98 6.40
N GLU A 86 22.67 -7.79 5.71
CA GLU A 86 23.16 -8.71 4.70
C GLU A 86 23.41 -10.13 5.26
N SER A 87 23.85 -10.24 6.51
CA SER A 87 24.09 -11.53 7.16
C SER A 87 22.80 -12.30 7.48
N VAL A 88 21.68 -11.60 7.66
CA VAL A 88 20.37 -12.18 8.02
C VAL A 88 19.38 -12.21 6.86
N ARG A 89 19.60 -11.43 5.79
CA ARG A 89 18.67 -11.23 4.68
C ARG A 89 18.15 -12.53 4.05
N LYS A 90 18.99 -13.55 3.96
CA LYS A 90 18.63 -14.90 3.45
C LYS A 90 18.15 -15.87 4.53
N ARG A 91 17.87 -15.40 5.74
CA ARG A 91 17.41 -16.19 6.88
C ARG A 91 16.04 -15.66 7.33
N PRO A 92 14.91 -16.22 6.84
CA PRO A 92 13.58 -15.61 6.98
C PRO A 92 13.22 -15.20 8.41
N GLN A 93 13.48 -16.05 9.40
CA GLN A 93 13.13 -15.75 10.80
C GLN A 93 13.97 -14.63 11.41
N LEU A 94 15.26 -14.55 11.07
CA LEU A 94 16.14 -13.48 11.55
C LEU A 94 15.86 -12.16 10.81
N LEU A 95 15.54 -12.25 9.52
CA LEU A 95 15.10 -11.08 8.75
C LEU A 95 13.78 -10.53 9.30
N LEU A 96 12.81 -11.40 9.59
CA LEU A 96 11.55 -10.99 10.20
C LEU A 96 11.79 -10.29 11.55
N ALA A 97 12.64 -10.84 12.41
CA ALA A 97 12.98 -10.22 13.69
C ALA A 97 13.64 -8.84 13.51
N PHE A 98 14.50 -8.68 12.50
CA PHE A 98 15.10 -7.39 12.15
C PHE A 98 14.05 -6.39 11.67
N LEU A 99 13.15 -6.81 10.76
CA LEU A 99 12.14 -5.95 10.15
C LEU A 99 11.03 -5.56 11.14
N LYS A 100 10.73 -6.37 12.14
CA LYS A 100 9.78 -6.00 13.21
C LYS A 100 10.20 -4.74 13.95
N ASP A 101 11.49 -4.58 14.20
CA ASP A 101 12.04 -3.44 14.93
C ASP A 101 12.42 -2.25 14.02
N LEU A 102 12.36 -2.43 12.68
CA LEU A 102 12.76 -1.41 11.71
C LEU A 102 11.75 -0.26 11.69
N PRO A 103 12.19 1.01 11.79
CA PRO A 103 11.32 2.16 11.51
C PRO A 103 10.92 2.19 10.03
N LYS A 104 9.63 2.35 9.73
CA LYS A 104 9.08 2.16 8.38
C LYS A 104 8.49 3.41 7.74
N GLY A 105 8.53 4.57 8.45
CA GLY A 105 8.07 5.84 7.91
C GLY A 105 6.56 5.99 7.94
N GLY A 106 5.92 6.01 6.78
CA GLY A 106 4.48 6.14 6.66
C GLY A 106 3.85 5.08 5.77
N ASP A 107 2.59 4.81 6.02
CA ASP A 107 1.69 4.09 5.12
C ASP A 107 0.81 5.11 4.40
N LEU A 108 0.96 5.22 3.08
CA LEU A 108 0.29 6.22 2.26
C LEU A 108 -0.91 5.67 1.49
N HIS A 109 -1.09 4.34 1.53
CA HIS A 109 -2.14 3.63 0.83
C HIS A 109 -2.72 2.56 1.75
N ASN A 110 -3.75 2.95 2.50
CA ASN A 110 -4.40 2.09 3.49
C ASN A 110 -5.89 2.43 3.54
N HIS A 111 -6.75 1.44 3.27
CA HIS A 111 -8.19 1.59 3.37
C HIS A 111 -8.64 1.31 4.81
N LEU A 112 -9.19 2.30 5.51
CA LEU A 112 -9.58 2.15 6.90
C LEU A 112 -10.50 0.93 7.13
N GLU A 113 -11.50 0.73 6.26
CA GLU A 113 -12.44 -0.39 6.37
C GLU A 113 -11.73 -1.73 6.13
N GLY A 114 -10.84 -1.81 5.13
CA GLY A 114 -10.10 -3.02 4.80
C GLY A 114 -8.91 -3.31 5.73
N ALA A 115 -8.41 -2.32 6.46
CA ALA A 115 -7.35 -2.49 7.45
C ALA A 115 -7.83 -3.21 8.73
N ILE A 116 -9.13 -3.19 9.00
CA ILE A 116 -9.71 -3.84 10.18
C ILE A 116 -9.77 -5.35 9.94
N TYR A 117 -9.23 -6.13 10.86
CA TYR A 117 -9.24 -7.60 10.74
C TYR A 117 -10.63 -8.18 10.96
N ALA A 118 -10.88 -9.33 10.34
CA ALA A 118 -12.16 -10.02 10.44
C ALA A 118 -12.55 -10.36 11.90
N GLU A 119 -11.57 -10.57 12.77
CA GLU A 119 -11.75 -10.79 14.20
C GLU A 119 -12.37 -9.55 14.89
N ASP A 120 -11.85 -8.36 14.60
CA ASP A 120 -12.40 -7.09 15.14
C ASP A 120 -13.83 -6.87 14.61
N TRP A 121 -14.11 -7.22 13.35
CA TRP A 121 -15.44 -7.16 12.76
C TRP A 121 -16.44 -8.09 13.46
N VAL A 122 -15.99 -9.29 13.88
CA VAL A 122 -16.82 -10.21 14.67
C VAL A 122 -17.20 -9.56 16.01
N ASP A 123 -16.24 -8.92 16.67
CA ASP A 123 -16.47 -8.25 17.94
C ASP A 123 -17.46 -7.08 17.80
N PHE A 124 -17.26 -6.20 16.82
CA PHE A 124 -18.16 -5.08 16.54
C PHE A 124 -19.58 -5.55 16.19
N ALA A 125 -19.72 -6.56 15.35
CA ALA A 125 -21.01 -7.11 14.98
C ALA A 125 -21.72 -7.80 16.17
N ALA A 126 -20.96 -8.39 17.09
CA ALA A 126 -21.50 -8.97 18.31
C ALA A 126 -21.99 -7.90 19.30
N GLU A 127 -21.26 -6.79 19.45
CA GLU A 127 -21.65 -5.63 20.27
C GLU A 127 -22.94 -5.00 19.75
N ASP A 128 -23.09 -4.86 18.44
CA ASP A 128 -24.28 -4.32 17.77
C ASP A 128 -25.45 -5.31 17.71
N ASN A 129 -25.30 -6.51 18.26
CA ASN A 129 -26.26 -7.59 18.18
C ASN A 129 -26.69 -7.95 16.74
N LEU A 130 -25.80 -7.80 15.77
CA LEU A 130 -26.06 -8.19 14.38
C LEU A 130 -26.14 -9.71 14.25
N CYS A 131 -26.88 -10.15 13.23
CA CYS A 131 -26.96 -11.54 12.84
C CYS A 131 -26.00 -11.81 11.66
N VAL A 132 -25.61 -13.06 11.47
CA VAL A 132 -24.91 -13.50 10.27
C VAL A 132 -25.73 -14.52 9.51
N ASP A 133 -25.92 -14.31 8.22
CA ASP A 133 -26.53 -15.30 7.34
C ASP A 133 -25.50 -16.40 7.03
N ARG A 134 -25.75 -17.64 7.49
CA ARG A 134 -24.78 -18.76 7.33
C ARG A 134 -24.52 -19.15 5.89
N THR A 135 -25.45 -18.85 4.97
CA THR A 135 -25.29 -19.21 3.55
C THR A 135 -24.36 -18.25 2.82
N THR A 136 -24.49 -16.96 3.14
CA THR A 136 -23.76 -15.88 2.45
C THR A 136 -22.62 -15.31 3.28
N SER A 137 -22.55 -15.65 4.57
CA SER A 137 -21.66 -15.04 5.57
C SER A 137 -21.81 -13.52 5.69
N ARG A 138 -22.94 -12.95 5.26
CA ARG A 138 -23.23 -11.51 5.37
C ARG A 138 -23.83 -11.17 6.71
N LEU A 139 -23.42 -10.03 7.26
CA LEU A 139 -24.13 -9.42 8.39
C LEU A 139 -25.52 -8.92 7.95
N ILE A 140 -26.49 -9.15 8.79
CA ILE A 140 -27.86 -8.69 8.62
C ILE A 140 -28.41 -8.12 9.94
N ALA A 141 -29.40 -7.23 9.82
CA ALA A 141 -30.04 -6.64 10.98
C ALA A 141 -30.84 -7.66 11.78
N PRO A 142 -31.01 -7.48 13.12
CA PRO A 142 -31.88 -8.29 13.95
C PRO A 142 -33.34 -8.24 13.47
N PRO A 143 -34.20 -9.24 13.82
CA PRO A 143 -33.97 -10.25 14.86
C PRO A 143 -33.16 -11.45 14.39
N CYS A 144 -32.30 -11.95 15.28
CA CYS A 144 -31.47 -13.14 15.06
C CYS A 144 -32.14 -14.41 15.60
N ASP A 145 -31.73 -15.56 15.07
CA ASP A 145 -32.05 -16.85 15.64
C ASP A 145 -31.27 -17.09 16.96
N SER A 146 -31.65 -18.12 17.71
CA SER A 146 -30.93 -18.57 18.91
C SER A 146 -29.50 -19.06 18.56
N CYS A 147 -28.64 -19.16 19.59
CA CYS A 147 -27.29 -19.74 19.43
C CYS A 147 -27.28 -21.27 19.32
N GLU A 148 -28.41 -21.90 19.06
CA GLU A 148 -28.43 -23.33 18.80
C GLU A 148 -27.71 -23.69 17.49
N SER A 149 -27.10 -24.85 17.46
CA SER A 149 -26.37 -25.31 16.29
C SER A 149 -27.26 -25.37 15.04
N TYR A 150 -26.71 -24.88 13.90
CA TYR A 150 -27.37 -24.95 12.58
C TYR A 150 -28.56 -24.03 12.32
N THR A 151 -28.80 -23.01 13.16
CA THR A 151 -29.77 -21.95 12.79
C THR A 151 -29.24 -21.17 11.58
N ALA A 152 -30.15 -20.68 10.72
CA ALA A 152 -29.77 -20.02 9.46
C ALA A 152 -29.19 -18.62 9.68
N LYS A 153 -29.63 -17.92 10.72
CA LYS A 153 -29.33 -16.50 10.99
C LYS A 153 -28.96 -16.27 12.47
N PRO A 154 -27.93 -16.97 12.99
CA PRO A 154 -27.53 -16.79 14.39
C PRO A 154 -27.06 -15.37 14.66
N ALA A 155 -27.18 -14.91 15.91
CA ALA A 155 -26.53 -13.69 16.35
C ALA A 155 -25.00 -13.85 16.26
N MET A 156 -24.27 -12.79 15.84
CA MET A 156 -22.81 -12.87 15.65
C MET A 156 -22.08 -13.29 16.93
N ARG A 157 -22.55 -12.88 18.12
CA ARG A 157 -21.99 -13.33 19.41
C ARG A 157 -21.99 -14.86 19.60
N CYS A 158 -22.82 -15.61 18.85
CA CYS A 158 -22.84 -17.07 18.91
C CYS A 158 -21.54 -17.69 18.41
N ALA A 159 -20.78 -16.97 17.56
CA ALA A 159 -19.48 -17.41 17.03
C ALA A 159 -18.44 -17.67 18.14
N TYR A 160 -18.55 -17.01 19.30
CA TYR A 160 -17.64 -17.27 20.42
C TYR A 160 -17.76 -18.68 21.01
N GLY A 161 -18.92 -19.31 20.86
CA GLY A 161 -19.17 -20.70 21.28
C GLY A 161 -19.25 -21.70 20.12
N ASP A 162 -19.40 -21.22 18.90
CA ASP A 162 -19.48 -22.02 17.66
C ASP A 162 -18.25 -21.78 16.79
N HIS A 163 -17.22 -22.62 16.98
CA HIS A 163 -15.97 -22.51 16.22
C HIS A 163 -16.15 -22.73 14.71
N ILE A 164 -17.21 -23.41 14.27
CA ILE A 164 -17.51 -23.61 12.85
C ILE A 164 -17.99 -22.27 12.27
N LEU A 165 -18.96 -21.65 12.93
CA LEU A 165 -19.46 -20.32 12.54
C LEU A 165 -18.32 -19.30 12.54
N TYR A 166 -17.52 -19.24 13.62
CA TYR A 166 -16.37 -18.34 13.71
C TYR A 166 -15.40 -18.51 12.54
N ASN A 167 -14.96 -19.75 12.29
CA ASN A 167 -14.00 -20.01 11.22
C ASN A 167 -14.56 -19.69 9.82
N GLN A 168 -15.81 -20.10 9.55
CA GLN A 168 -16.49 -19.76 8.29
C GLN A 168 -16.58 -18.25 8.07
N THR A 169 -16.88 -17.49 9.12
CA THR A 169 -16.96 -16.03 9.07
C THR A 169 -15.60 -15.41 8.77
N ILE A 170 -14.55 -15.78 9.50
CA ILE A 170 -13.19 -15.25 9.26
C ILE A 170 -12.69 -15.59 7.85
N ASP A 171 -12.93 -16.83 7.36
CA ASP A 171 -12.55 -17.22 6.01
C ASP A 171 -13.31 -16.43 4.94
N ALA A 172 -14.60 -16.15 5.17
CA ALA A 172 -15.42 -15.39 4.24
C ALA A 172 -15.13 -13.88 4.24
N TRP A 173 -14.62 -13.33 5.36
CA TRP A 173 -14.35 -11.89 5.53
C TRP A 173 -12.90 -11.50 5.33
N SER A 174 -12.05 -12.45 4.91
CA SER A 174 -10.63 -12.23 4.64
C SER A 174 -10.09 -13.25 3.65
N MET A 175 -8.85 -13.05 3.22
CA MET A 175 -8.12 -14.01 2.37
C MET A 175 -7.60 -15.23 3.15
N ARG A 176 -8.01 -15.43 4.40
CA ARG A 176 -7.65 -16.61 5.17
C ARG A 176 -8.19 -17.87 4.49
N ASN A 177 -7.32 -18.84 4.28
CA ASN A 177 -7.64 -20.12 3.62
C ASN A 177 -8.10 -20.03 2.15
N TRP A 178 -8.12 -18.84 1.54
CA TRP A 178 -8.36 -18.73 0.11
C TRP A 178 -7.29 -19.52 -0.67
N ARG A 179 -7.72 -20.21 -1.73
CA ARG A 179 -6.84 -21.00 -2.61
C ARG A 179 -7.22 -20.78 -4.06
N PRO A 180 -6.24 -20.63 -4.98
CA PRO A 180 -6.52 -20.57 -6.41
C PRO A 180 -7.28 -21.80 -6.91
N GLY A 181 -8.28 -21.61 -7.79
CA GLY A 181 -8.94 -22.66 -8.54
C GLY A 181 -10.44 -22.86 -8.27
N GLU A 182 -11.00 -22.32 -7.18
CA GLU A 182 -12.46 -22.34 -6.92
C GLU A 182 -13.08 -20.98 -7.27
N GLU A 183 -12.43 -19.90 -6.86
CA GLU A 183 -12.81 -18.51 -7.07
C GLU A 183 -11.53 -17.72 -7.33
N SER A 184 -11.60 -16.64 -8.16
CA SER A 184 -10.44 -15.77 -8.33
C SER A 184 -10.09 -15.05 -7.04
N GLY A 185 -8.81 -14.70 -6.83
CA GLY A 185 -8.41 -13.88 -5.69
C GLY A 185 -9.10 -12.53 -5.71
N HIS A 186 -9.22 -11.93 -6.90
CA HIS A 186 -9.95 -10.71 -7.17
C HIS A 186 -11.40 -10.78 -6.65
N ASP A 187 -12.18 -11.77 -7.09
CA ASP A 187 -13.59 -11.86 -6.73
C ASP A 187 -13.80 -12.15 -5.25
N HIS A 188 -12.98 -13.03 -4.68
CA HIS A 188 -13.02 -13.32 -3.24
C HIS A 188 -12.69 -12.08 -2.41
N PHE A 189 -11.62 -11.38 -2.75
CA PHE A 189 -11.15 -10.19 -2.05
C PHE A 189 -12.24 -9.11 -1.99
N PHE A 190 -12.74 -8.69 -3.14
CA PHE A 190 -13.76 -7.64 -3.19
C PHE A 190 -15.14 -8.07 -2.65
N ALA A 191 -15.46 -9.36 -2.69
CA ALA A 191 -16.69 -9.87 -2.06
C ALA A 191 -16.66 -9.83 -0.52
N THR A 192 -15.51 -9.64 0.13
CA THR A 192 -15.42 -9.58 1.60
C THR A 192 -16.14 -8.36 2.16
N PHE A 193 -15.99 -7.19 1.53
CA PHE A 193 -16.51 -5.91 2.02
C PHE A 193 -18.03 -5.92 2.20
N GLU A 194 -18.78 -6.50 1.27
CA GLU A 194 -20.23 -6.61 1.36
C GLU A 194 -20.70 -7.48 2.53
N LYS A 195 -19.82 -8.29 3.11
CA LYS A 195 -20.19 -9.22 4.17
C LYS A 195 -20.15 -8.58 5.56
N PHE A 196 -19.17 -7.70 5.82
CA PHE A 196 -18.98 -7.09 7.16
C PHE A 196 -19.36 -5.60 7.26
N ARG A 197 -19.57 -4.90 6.14
CA ARG A 197 -19.82 -3.44 6.08
C ARG A 197 -20.89 -2.95 7.08
N LEU A 198 -21.89 -3.77 7.41
CA LEU A 198 -22.97 -3.34 8.30
C LEU A 198 -22.46 -2.98 9.71
N ALA A 199 -21.37 -3.58 10.18
CA ALA A 199 -20.76 -3.29 11.47
C ALA A 199 -19.92 -2.00 11.49
N PHE A 200 -19.53 -1.46 10.33
CA PHE A 200 -18.60 -0.34 10.27
C PHE A 200 -19.17 0.98 10.78
N HIS A 201 -20.43 1.27 10.50
CA HIS A 201 -21.02 2.59 10.73
C HIS A 201 -21.02 3.05 12.19
N GLY A 202 -21.08 2.11 13.14
CA GLY A 202 -21.06 2.40 14.59
C GLY A 202 -19.66 2.40 15.21
N HIS A 203 -18.65 1.88 14.50
CA HIS A 203 -17.35 1.54 15.07
C HIS A 203 -16.15 2.18 14.34
N VAL A 204 -16.35 3.35 13.69
CA VAL A 204 -15.26 4.06 12.98
C VAL A 204 -14.12 4.40 13.93
N GLY A 205 -14.41 4.89 15.15
CA GLY A 205 -13.39 5.23 16.15
C GLY A 205 -12.60 4.02 16.62
N GLU A 206 -13.25 2.89 16.86
CA GLU A 206 -12.64 1.60 17.20
C GLU A 206 -11.78 1.09 16.05
N GLY A 207 -12.26 1.22 14.80
CA GLY A 207 -11.52 0.87 13.60
C GLY A 207 -10.24 1.68 13.43
N VAL A 208 -10.33 3.01 13.61
CA VAL A 208 -9.15 3.91 13.64
C VAL A 208 -8.17 3.47 14.71
N ALA A 209 -8.67 3.14 15.92
CA ALA A 209 -7.82 2.67 17.01
C ALA A 209 -7.11 1.35 16.67
N ALA A 210 -7.82 0.39 16.10
CA ALA A 210 -7.26 -0.91 15.71
C ALA A 210 -6.16 -0.74 14.65
N ALA A 211 -6.44 -0.02 13.55
CA ALA A 211 -5.50 0.20 12.47
C ALA A 211 -4.28 1.05 12.91
N ALA A 212 -4.51 2.17 13.62
CA ALA A 212 -3.42 3.00 14.13
C ALA A 212 -2.53 2.25 15.14
N ASN A 213 -3.12 1.35 15.95
CA ASN A 213 -2.33 0.56 16.90
C ASN A 213 -1.44 -0.47 16.19
N ARG A 214 -1.89 -1.11 15.11
CA ARG A 214 -1.05 -1.97 14.26
C ARG A 214 0.07 -1.15 13.63
N ALA A 215 -0.24 -0.01 13.03
CA ALA A 215 0.75 0.91 12.48
C ALA A 215 1.83 1.27 13.51
N GLY A 216 1.44 1.57 14.76
CA GLY A 216 2.37 1.83 15.85
C GLY A 216 3.23 0.63 16.26
N GLN A 217 2.65 -0.58 16.27
CA GLN A 217 3.38 -1.84 16.51
C GLN A 217 4.38 -2.14 15.38
N ASP A 218 4.07 -1.74 14.15
CA ASP A 218 4.94 -1.86 12.99
C ASP A 218 5.99 -0.74 12.88
N HIS A 219 6.09 0.13 13.87
CA HIS A 219 7.01 1.27 13.88
C HIS A 219 6.79 2.26 12.73
N LEU A 220 5.54 2.50 12.35
CA LEU A 220 5.16 3.61 11.50
C LEU A 220 5.06 4.91 12.29
N GLN A 221 5.38 6.02 11.66
CA GLN A 221 5.28 7.37 12.23
C GLN A 221 4.02 8.09 11.74
N TYR A 222 3.47 7.61 10.60
CA TYR A 222 2.40 8.29 9.88
C TYR A 222 1.53 7.29 9.10
N VAL A 223 0.23 7.59 8.98
CA VAL A 223 -0.71 6.84 8.12
C VAL A 223 -1.68 7.82 7.45
N GLU A 224 -1.97 7.60 6.16
CA GLU A 224 -3.07 8.22 5.43
C GLU A 224 -4.17 7.17 5.19
N PHE A 225 -5.24 7.22 5.98
CA PHE A 225 -6.38 6.33 5.78
C PHE A 225 -7.31 6.84 4.69
N MET A 226 -7.61 6.02 3.70
CA MET A 226 -8.71 6.24 2.76
C MET A 226 -10.03 5.89 3.44
N HIS A 227 -10.95 6.86 3.46
CA HIS A 227 -12.25 6.70 4.13
C HIS A 227 -13.35 7.54 3.48
N THR A 228 -14.51 6.92 3.17
CA THR A 228 -15.74 7.59 2.72
C THR A 228 -16.51 8.11 3.94
N ALA A 229 -16.00 9.17 4.57
CA ALA A 229 -16.37 9.62 5.91
C ALA A 229 -17.75 10.29 6.00
N ASP A 230 -18.37 10.70 4.87
CA ASP A 230 -19.65 11.42 4.82
C ASP A 230 -20.87 10.53 5.01
N GLY A 231 -20.69 9.20 5.11
CA GLY A 231 -21.79 8.24 5.26
C GLY A 231 -22.77 8.23 4.08
N GLY A 232 -22.32 8.62 2.88
CA GLY A 232 -23.10 8.61 1.64
C GLY A 232 -24.00 9.83 1.45
N GLN A 233 -23.80 10.92 2.21
CA GLN A 233 -24.58 12.14 2.07
C GLN A 233 -24.36 12.84 0.73
N ALA A 234 -23.13 12.87 0.22
CA ALA A 234 -22.82 13.40 -1.12
C ALA A 234 -23.61 12.66 -2.22
N ALA A 235 -23.69 11.33 -2.13
CA ALA A 235 -24.46 10.52 -3.07
C ALA A 235 -25.97 10.86 -3.00
N GLN A 236 -26.52 11.08 -1.81
CA GLN A 236 -27.92 11.46 -1.65
C GLN A 236 -28.23 12.84 -2.24
N ILE A 237 -27.32 13.80 -2.10
CA ILE A 237 -27.45 15.13 -2.71
C ILE A 237 -27.39 15.00 -4.24
N ALA A 238 -26.41 14.27 -4.78
CA ALA A 238 -26.23 14.07 -6.20
C ALA A 238 -27.44 13.39 -6.86
N ALA A 239 -27.98 12.34 -6.25
CA ALA A 239 -29.16 11.62 -6.75
C ALA A 239 -30.39 12.54 -6.86
N LYS A 240 -30.49 13.57 -6.02
CA LYS A 240 -31.57 14.57 -6.10
C LYS A 240 -31.29 15.67 -7.12
N ALA A 241 -30.03 16.10 -7.26
CA ALA A 241 -29.63 17.14 -8.18
C ALA A 241 -29.64 16.67 -9.65
N GLY A 242 -29.39 15.38 -9.90
CA GLY A 242 -29.22 14.79 -11.22
C GLY A 242 -27.91 15.22 -11.88
N TRP A 243 -27.70 14.77 -13.14
CA TRP A 243 -26.51 15.08 -13.91
C TRP A 243 -26.67 16.34 -14.77
N ALA A 244 -25.62 17.12 -14.87
CA ALA A 244 -25.45 18.18 -15.84
C ALA A 244 -24.07 18.06 -16.52
N ASP A 245 -24.03 18.10 -17.87
CA ASP A 245 -22.78 17.96 -18.64
C ASP A 245 -21.76 19.09 -18.41
N ASP A 246 -22.23 20.23 -17.93
CA ASP A 246 -21.38 21.36 -17.54
C ASP A 246 -20.94 21.19 -16.08
N PHE A 247 -19.68 20.89 -15.86
CA PHE A 247 -19.11 20.68 -14.52
C PHE A 247 -19.22 21.93 -13.64
N GLY A 248 -19.20 23.15 -14.21
CA GLY A 248 -19.40 24.39 -13.47
C GLY A 248 -20.79 24.47 -12.87
N LYS A 249 -21.82 24.22 -13.69
CA LYS A 249 -23.22 24.16 -13.25
C LYS A 249 -23.47 23.04 -12.27
N MET A 250 -22.88 21.88 -12.52
CA MET A 250 -22.98 20.73 -11.62
C MET A 250 -22.40 21.07 -10.24
N ARG A 251 -21.21 21.66 -10.19
CA ARG A 251 -20.59 22.15 -8.96
C ARG A 251 -21.46 23.17 -8.24
N GLU A 252 -21.95 24.19 -8.93
CA GLU A 252 -22.83 25.23 -8.35
C GLU A 252 -24.11 24.62 -7.75
N SER A 253 -24.75 23.70 -8.46
CA SER A 253 -25.95 22.99 -8.01
C SER A 253 -25.72 22.19 -6.74
N LEU A 254 -24.62 21.42 -6.67
CA LEU A 254 -24.28 20.59 -5.50
C LEU A 254 -23.94 21.48 -4.28
N LEU A 255 -23.20 22.56 -4.48
CA LEU A 255 -22.89 23.50 -3.39
C LEU A 255 -24.14 24.22 -2.90
N ALA A 256 -25.04 24.63 -3.81
CA ALA A 256 -26.33 25.21 -3.42
C ALA A 256 -27.26 24.20 -2.68
N ALA A 257 -27.10 22.90 -2.98
CA ALA A 257 -27.82 21.83 -2.28
C ALA A 257 -27.23 21.46 -0.90
N GLY A 258 -26.17 22.16 -0.45
CA GLY A 258 -25.63 22.01 0.91
C GLY A 258 -24.37 21.12 1.03
N LEU A 259 -23.64 20.84 -0.06
CA LEU A 259 -22.47 19.95 0.00
C LEU A 259 -21.38 20.49 0.94
N LYS A 260 -21.24 21.81 1.12
CA LYS A 260 -20.33 22.41 2.11
C LYS A 260 -20.71 22.10 3.55
N ASP A 261 -22.02 22.07 3.82
CA ASP A 261 -22.51 21.70 5.17
C ASP A 261 -22.20 20.23 5.46
N VAL A 262 -22.28 19.37 4.43
CA VAL A 262 -21.84 17.98 4.51
C VAL A 262 -20.35 17.90 4.85
N ALA A 263 -19.49 18.69 4.19
CA ALA A 263 -18.06 18.70 4.50
C ALA A 263 -17.78 19.05 5.97
N ALA A 264 -18.42 20.11 6.48
CA ALA A 264 -18.28 20.53 7.87
C ALA A 264 -18.81 19.48 8.87
N ALA A 265 -19.94 18.84 8.56
CA ALA A 265 -20.51 17.79 9.38
C ALA A 265 -19.63 16.53 9.40
N THR A 266 -19.05 16.17 8.26
CA THR A 266 -18.11 15.05 8.09
C THR A 266 -16.86 15.25 8.94
N ASP A 267 -16.21 16.42 8.86
CA ASP A 267 -15.02 16.72 9.67
C ASP A 267 -15.32 16.66 11.17
N LYS A 268 -16.46 17.23 11.60
CA LYS A 268 -16.87 17.18 13.01
C LYS A 268 -17.16 15.76 13.50
N LYS A 269 -17.75 14.92 12.64
CA LYS A 269 -18.00 13.51 13.01
C LYS A 269 -16.67 12.78 13.16
N LEU A 270 -15.78 12.94 12.20
CA LEU A 270 -14.46 12.30 12.22
C LEU A 270 -13.62 12.76 13.42
N GLU A 271 -13.75 14.03 13.86
CA GLU A 271 -13.14 14.50 15.12
C GLU A 271 -13.62 13.69 16.34
N ALA A 272 -14.91 13.38 16.40
CA ALA A 272 -15.45 12.56 17.46
C ALA A 272 -14.97 11.09 17.37
N ASP A 273 -14.86 10.54 16.17
CA ASP A 273 -14.34 9.20 15.94
C ASP A 273 -12.85 9.11 16.34
N GLU A 274 -12.02 10.13 16.03
CA GLU A 274 -10.63 10.23 16.49
C GLU A 274 -10.53 10.32 18.03
N ALA A 275 -11.38 11.13 18.65
CA ALA A 275 -11.41 11.20 20.11
C ALA A 275 -11.75 9.84 20.73
N ARG A 276 -12.70 9.12 20.14
CA ARG A 276 -13.03 7.75 20.55
C ARG A 276 -11.85 6.80 20.35
N ALA A 277 -11.14 6.89 19.24
CA ALA A 277 -9.93 6.11 19.00
C ALA A 277 -8.85 6.36 20.07
N HIS A 278 -8.63 7.62 20.45
CA HIS A 278 -7.70 7.99 21.53
C HIS A 278 -8.14 7.39 22.88
N ASP A 279 -9.42 7.38 23.19
CA ASP A 279 -9.95 6.77 24.42
C ASP A 279 -9.72 5.24 24.42
N VAL A 280 -10.01 4.55 23.30
CA VAL A 280 -9.78 3.11 23.15
C VAL A 280 -8.30 2.77 23.32
N MET A 281 -7.40 3.54 22.71
CA MET A 281 -5.95 3.37 22.83
C MET A 281 -5.38 3.90 24.15
N LYS A 282 -6.19 4.52 25.02
CA LYS A 282 -5.76 5.13 26.30
C LYS A 282 -4.67 6.18 26.14
N CYS A 283 -4.72 6.97 25.05
CA CYS A 283 -3.69 7.97 24.77
C CYS A 283 -3.58 8.99 25.91
N GLY A 284 -2.33 9.39 26.23
CA GLY A 284 -2.03 10.32 27.34
C GLY A 284 -1.99 9.65 28.73
N THR A 285 -2.16 8.36 28.85
CA THR A 285 -2.04 7.58 30.08
C THR A 285 -0.76 6.74 30.12
N ALA A 286 -0.46 6.13 31.25
CA ALA A 286 0.66 5.18 31.36
C ALA A 286 0.43 3.86 30.59
N GLU A 287 -0.82 3.59 30.20
CA GLU A 287 -1.23 2.40 29.46
C GLU A 287 -1.44 2.69 27.96
N ALA A 288 -0.93 3.85 27.47
CA ALA A 288 -1.10 4.27 26.09
C ALA A 288 -0.58 3.20 25.10
N ALA A 289 -1.43 2.82 24.18
CA ALA A 289 -1.09 1.87 23.13
C ALA A 289 -0.12 2.50 22.10
N PRO A 290 0.68 1.70 21.36
CA PRO A 290 1.63 2.19 20.35
C PRO A 290 1.04 3.14 19.32
N GLY A 291 -0.22 2.94 18.91
CA GLY A 291 -0.94 3.78 17.96
C GLY A 291 -1.06 5.25 18.37
N CYS A 292 -1.03 5.56 19.67
CA CYS A 292 -1.03 6.95 20.16
C CYS A 292 0.20 7.75 19.66
N GLY A 293 1.25 7.08 19.22
CA GLY A 293 2.44 7.69 18.66
C GLY A 293 2.38 7.94 17.15
N VAL A 294 1.37 7.44 16.46
CA VAL A 294 1.23 7.56 15.01
C VAL A 294 0.46 8.82 14.65
N THR A 295 0.94 9.58 13.68
CA THR A 295 0.19 10.71 13.12
C THR A 295 -0.77 10.20 12.06
N VAL A 296 -2.08 10.37 12.26
CA VAL A 296 -3.13 9.93 11.32
C VAL A 296 -3.64 11.12 10.51
N ARG A 297 -3.85 10.92 9.21
CA ARG A 297 -4.54 11.81 8.28
C ARG A 297 -5.41 10.97 7.36
N TYR A 298 -6.29 11.64 6.61
CA TYR A 298 -7.26 10.96 5.75
C TYR A 298 -7.16 11.44 4.31
N LEU A 299 -7.30 10.50 3.38
CA LEU A 299 -7.69 10.77 2.00
C LEU A 299 -9.19 10.52 1.88
N TYR A 300 -9.93 11.49 1.34
CA TYR A 300 -11.34 11.24 1.08
C TYR A 300 -11.47 10.18 -0.03
N GLN A 301 -12.12 9.08 0.30
CA GLN A 301 -12.28 7.93 -0.57
C GLN A 301 -13.53 8.11 -1.45
N VAL A 302 -13.32 8.20 -2.77
CA VAL A 302 -14.36 8.33 -3.79
C VAL A 302 -14.67 6.98 -4.40
N LEU A 303 -15.94 6.56 -4.36
CA LEU A 303 -16.40 5.29 -4.91
C LEU A 303 -16.67 5.43 -6.42
N ARG A 304 -15.64 5.20 -7.26
CA ARG A 304 -15.69 5.45 -8.72
C ARG A 304 -16.58 4.50 -9.52
N GLY A 305 -17.07 3.41 -8.92
CA GLY A 305 -17.99 2.46 -9.54
C GLY A 305 -19.47 2.87 -9.51
N LEU A 306 -19.78 4.08 -9.03
CA LEU A 306 -21.13 4.63 -8.92
C LEU A 306 -21.46 5.50 -10.15
N PRO A 307 -22.76 5.89 -10.36
CA PRO A 307 -23.16 6.83 -11.42
C PRO A 307 -22.37 8.14 -11.36
N HIS A 308 -22.10 8.74 -12.54
CA HIS A 308 -21.19 9.89 -12.65
C HIS A 308 -21.62 11.13 -11.87
N GLU A 309 -22.93 11.38 -11.65
CA GLU A 309 -23.38 12.46 -10.77
C GLU A 309 -22.95 12.25 -9.33
N ILE A 310 -22.93 10.98 -8.87
CA ILE A 310 -22.49 10.61 -7.53
C ILE A 310 -20.97 10.72 -7.44
N VAL A 311 -20.22 10.20 -8.43
CA VAL A 311 -18.77 10.29 -8.48
C VAL A 311 -18.32 11.75 -8.47
N PHE A 312 -18.94 12.61 -9.29
CA PHE A 312 -18.61 14.03 -9.30
C PHE A 312 -18.86 14.71 -7.95
N ALA A 313 -20.00 14.40 -7.29
CA ALA A 313 -20.33 14.97 -5.99
C ALA A 313 -19.34 14.51 -4.90
N GLN A 314 -18.92 13.24 -4.93
CA GLN A 314 -17.89 12.72 -4.01
C GLN A 314 -16.52 13.37 -4.29
N ILE A 315 -16.09 13.47 -5.55
CA ILE A 315 -14.87 14.20 -5.90
C ILE A 315 -14.93 15.64 -5.37
N LEU A 316 -16.00 16.36 -5.64
CA LEU A 316 -16.18 17.74 -5.16
C LEU A 316 -16.14 17.82 -3.63
N LEU A 317 -16.79 16.88 -2.92
CA LEU A 317 -16.73 16.82 -1.46
C LEU A 317 -15.29 16.58 -0.97
N GLY A 318 -14.54 15.70 -1.62
CA GLY A 318 -13.12 15.46 -1.32
C GLY A 318 -12.27 16.73 -1.47
N PHE A 319 -12.51 17.51 -2.53
CA PHE A 319 -11.85 18.81 -2.73
C PHE A 319 -12.24 19.86 -1.68
N GLU A 320 -13.52 19.96 -1.31
CA GLU A 320 -13.98 20.85 -0.23
C GLU A 320 -13.36 20.46 1.12
N LEU A 321 -13.32 19.17 1.45
CA LEU A 321 -12.71 18.64 2.67
C LEU A 321 -11.20 18.94 2.71
N ALA A 322 -10.46 18.54 1.69
CA ALA A 322 -9.00 18.71 1.65
C ALA A 322 -8.56 20.18 1.57
N SER A 323 -9.40 21.07 1.02
CA SER A 323 -9.08 22.50 0.97
C SER A 323 -9.33 23.25 2.27
N SER A 324 -10.19 22.75 3.17
CA SER A 324 -10.72 23.51 4.30
C SER A 324 -10.60 22.82 5.65
N HIS A 325 -10.34 21.51 5.69
CA HIS A 325 -10.32 20.70 6.89
C HIS A 325 -8.99 19.93 7.03
N PRO A 326 -8.13 20.26 8.00
CA PRO A 326 -6.74 19.78 8.05
C PRO A 326 -6.59 18.28 8.33
N ARG A 327 -7.66 17.56 8.70
CA ARG A 327 -7.64 16.08 8.82
C ARG A 327 -7.55 15.42 7.45
N PHE A 328 -8.20 16.04 6.44
CA PHE A 328 -8.17 15.55 5.07
C PHE A 328 -7.01 16.20 4.32
N VAL A 329 -6.07 15.39 3.87
CA VAL A 329 -4.86 15.87 3.18
C VAL A 329 -4.92 15.67 1.67
N GLY A 330 -5.97 15.02 1.15
CA GLY A 330 -6.18 14.76 -0.27
C GLY A 330 -7.39 13.87 -0.51
N LEU A 331 -7.44 13.28 -1.70
CA LEU A 331 -8.47 12.31 -2.10
C LEU A 331 -7.89 11.20 -2.96
N ASN A 332 -8.66 10.09 -3.08
CA ASN A 332 -8.36 8.97 -3.95
C ASN A 332 -9.65 8.39 -4.54
N LEU A 333 -9.58 7.83 -5.77
CA LEU A 333 -10.67 7.11 -6.41
C LEU A 333 -10.46 5.61 -6.22
N VAL A 334 -11.43 4.94 -5.61
CA VAL A 334 -11.34 3.53 -5.21
C VAL A 334 -12.45 2.69 -5.87
N MET A 335 -12.52 1.43 -5.58
CA MET A 335 -13.25 0.32 -6.19
C MET A 335 -12.50 -0.31 -7.37
N PRO A 336 -12.74 -1.60 -7.66
CA PRO A 336 -12.03 -2.35 -8.70
C PRO A 336 -11.94 -1.60 -10.02
N GLU A 337 -10.72 -1.46 -10.53
CA GLU A 337 -10.43 -0.67 -11.73
C GLU A 337 -11.00 -1.31 -13.00
N ASP A 338 -11.16 -2.65 -12.99
CA ASP A 338 -11.70 -3.46 -14.06
C ASP A 338 -13.24 -3.47 -14.16
N TRP A 339 -13.95 -2.93 -13.17
CA TRP A 339 -15.41 -2.88 -13.22
C TRP A 339 -15.89 -1.97 -14.34
N TYR A 340 -17.13 -2.22 -14.83
CA TYR A 340 -17.67 -1.53 -15.99
C TYR A 340 -17.58 0.00 -15.90
N VAL A 341 -18.05 0.60 -14.79
CA VAL A 341 -18.05 2.07 -14.64
C VAL A 341 -16.63 2.63 -14.55
N PRO A 342 -15.72 2.10 -13.69
CA PRO A 342 -14.34 2.55 -13.64
C PRO A 342 -13.61 2.51 -14.98
N LEU A 343 -13.78 1.46 -15.79
CA LEU A 343 -13.19 1.36 -17.12
C LEU A 343 -13.85 2.30 -18.13
N HIS A 344 -15.20 2.23 -18.24
CA HIS A 344 -15.96 2.96 -19.27
C HIS A 344 -15.88 4.47 -19.06
N ASP A 345 -16.03 4.93 -17.80
CA ASP A 345 -16.10 6.36 -17.45
C ASP A 345 -14.75 6.93 -17.01
N PHE A 346 -13.65 6.16 -17.15
CA PHE A 346 -12.32 6.56 -16.69
C PHE A 346 -11.92 7.96 -17.17
N ASN A 347 -12.04 8.22 -18.46
CA ASN A 347 -11.70 9.53 -19.04
C ASN A 347 -12.59 10.66 -18.52
N GLN A 348 -13.86 10.38 -18.20
CA GLN A 348 -14.78 11.33 -17.59
C GLN A 348 -14.38 11.62 -16.14
N HIS A 349 -14.00 10.61 -15.37
CA HIS A 349 -13.47 10.80 -14.01
C HIS A 349 -12.20 11.67 -14.03
N MET A 350 -11.29 11.44 -14.97
CA MET A 350 -10.10 12.28 -15.14
C MET A 350 -10.47 13.73 -15.53
N ALA A 351 -11.49 13.94 -16.36
CA ALA A 351 -11.96 15.27 -16.71
C ALA A 351 -12.64 16.00 -15.52
N MET A 352 -13.33 15.27 -14.64
CA MET A 352 -13.88 15.80 -13.40
C MET A 352 -12.77 16.30 -12.46
N LEU A 353 -11.71 15.49 -12.28
CA LEU A 353 -10.54 15.86 -11.49
C LEU A 353 -9.82 17.07 -12.08
N ASP A 354 -9.57 17.08 -13.38
CA ASP A 354 -8.92 18.19 -14.09
C ASP A 354 -9.69 19.51 -13.88
N TYR A 355 -11.01 19.49 -14.11
CA TYR A 355 -11.85 20.65 -13.85
C TYR A 355 -11.75 21.13 -12.40
N LEU A 356 -11.93 20.23 -11.42
CA LEU A 356 -11.92 20.60 -10.00
C LEU A 356 -10.53 21.06 -9.54
N HIS A 357 -9.45 20.49 -10.08
CA HIS A 357 -8.10 20.96 -9.80
C HIS A 357 -7.87 22.40 -10.29
N THR A 358 -8.52 22.85 -11.38
CA THR A 358 -8.46 24.27 -11.78
C THR A 358 -9.08 25.21 -10.74
N VAL A 359 -10.09 24.72 -10.00
CA VAL A 359 -10.79 25.47 -8.93
C VAL A 359 -10.05 25.38 -7.59
N TYR A 360 -9.45 24.24 -7.29
CA TYR A 360 -8.77 23.93 -6.03
C TYR A 360 -7.32 23.46 -6.26
N PRO A 361 -6.42 24.31 -6.79
CA PRO A 361 -5.10 23.88 -7.31
C PRO A 361 -4.09 23.47 -6.22
N LYS A 362 -4.48 23.47 -4.96
CA LYS A 362 -3.62 23.07 -3.82
C LYS A 362 -4.04 21.76 -3.16
N VAL A 363 -5.12 21.17 -3.66
CA VAL A 363 -5.59 19.88 -3.12
C VAL A 363 -4.73 18.78 -3.72
N HIS A 364 -4.19 17.95 -2.86
CA HIS A 364 -3.36 16.82 -3.24
C HIS A 364 -4.20 15.63 -3.71
N ILE A 365 -3.70 14.89 -4.69
CA ILE A 365 -4.39 13.77 -5.33
C ILE A 365 -3.46 12.57 -5.39
N SER A 366 -3.89 11.44 -4.81
CA SER A 366 -3.36 10.10 -5.05
C SER A 366 -4.44 9.30 -5.79
N LEU A 367 -4.08 8.47 -6.76
CA LEU A 367 -5.07 7.70 -7.52
C LEU A 367 -4.65 6.24 -7.63
N HIS A 368 -5.62 5.33 -7.41
CA HIS A 368 -5.48 3.96 -7.90
C HIS A 368 -5.41 4.00 -9.42
N ALA A 369 -4.32 3.53 -9.99
CA ALA A 369 -4.14 3.40 -11.43
C ALA A 369 -3.20 2.25 -11.74
N GLY A 370 -3.60 1.41 -12.70
CA GLY A 370 -2.84 0.24 -13.08
C GLY A 370 -2.95 -0.93 -12.10
N GLU A 371 -4.01 -1.00 -11.31
CA GLU A 371 -4.39 -2.21 -10.57
C GLU A 371 -5.18 -3.15 -11.48
N ILE A 372 -4.66 -3.39 -12.66
CA ILE A 372 -5.19 -4.25 -13.70
C ILE A 372 -4.07 -5.09 -14.30
N ALA A 373 -4.42 -6.21 -14.91
CA ALA A 373 -3.46 -7.13 -15.51
C ALA A 373 -4.00 -7.75 -16.80
N MET A 374 -3.08 -8.29 -17.62
CA MET A 374 -3.45 -9.02 -18.84
C MET A 374 -4.37 -10.20 -18.49
N GLY A 375 -5.49 -10.27 -19.15
CA GLY A 375 -6.51 -11.31 -18.95
C GLY A 375 -7.68 -10.88 -18.04
N LEU A 376 -7.52 -9.79 -17.26
CA LEU A 376 -8.60 -9.22 -16.45
C LEU A 376 -9.46 -8.25 -17.27
N VAL A 377 -8.81 -7.43 -18.11
CA VAL A 377 -9.46 -6.44 -18.99
C VAL A 377 -9.01 -6.62 -20.44
N PRO A 378 -9.72 -6.03 -21.42
CA PRO A 378 -9.24 -5.96 -22.81
C PRO A 378 -7.87 -5.30 -22.91
N PRO A 379 -6.97 -5.75 -23.81
CA PRO A 379 -5.61 -5.21 -23.91
C PRO A 379 -5.51 -3.69 -24.14
N GLU A 380 -6.50 -3.10 -24.81
CA GLU A 380 -6.58 -1.66 -25.04
C GLU A 380 -6.77 -0.86 -23.74
N ASP A 381 -7.44 -1.42 -22.75
CA ASP A 381 -7.69 -0.77 -21.46
C ASP A 381 -6.46 -0.79 -20.52
N LEU A 382 -5.45 -1.62 -20.82
CA LEU A 382 -4.16 -1.61 -20.10
C LEU A 382 -3.25 -0.43 -20.48
N THR A 383 -3.60 0.44 -21.45
CA THR A 383 -2.61 1.25 -22.16
C THR A 383 -2.53 2.71 -21.74
N PHE A 384 -3.30 3.20 -20.74
CA PHE A 384 -3.42 4.64 -20.52
C PHE A 384 -3.75 5.08 -19.07
N HIS A 385 -4.06 4.21 -18.15
CA HIS A 385 -4.61 4.57 -16.84
C HIS A 385 -3.61 5.34 -15.97
N ILE A 386 -2.36 4.89 -15.90
CA ILE A 386 -1.31 5.54 -15.09
C ILE A 386 -0.96 6.91 -15.68
N ARG A 387 -0.76 6.98 -17.00
CA ARG A 387 -0.46 8.24 -17.69
C ARG A 387 -1.59 9.26 -17.53
N ALA A 388 -2.82 8.85 -17.77
CA ALA A 388 -3.95 9.76 -17.69
C ALA A 388 -4.22 10.23 -16.25
N SER A 389 -3.98 9.39 -15.25
CA SER A 389 -4.03 9.77 -13.85
C SER A 389 -3.01 10.86 -13.50
N MET A 390 -1.80 10.79 -14.06
CA MET A 390 -0.78 11.82 -13.87
C MET A 390 -1.05 13.11 -14.66
N GLU A 391 -1.43 12.98 -15.95
CA GLU A 391 -1.50 14.14 -16.85
C GLU A 391 -2.80 14.91 -16.70
N LYS A 392 -3.93 14.22 -16.50
CA LYS A 392 -5.27 14.79 -16.38
C LYS A 392 -5.84 14.71 -14.97
N GLY A 393 -5.60 13.60 -14.28
CA GLY A 393 -6.02 13.40 -12.90
C GLY A 393 -5.17 14.17 -11.90
N HIS A 394 -4.06 14.79 -12.32
CA HIS A 394 -3.11 15.54 -11.49
C HIS A 394 -2.55 14.73 -10.31
N ALA A 395 -2.47 13.42 -10.46
CA ALA A 395 -1.97 12.55 -9.41
C ALA A 395 -0.50 12.83 -9.11
N GLU A 396 -0.20 13.09 -7.84
CA GLU A 396 1.15 13.21 -7.28
C GLU A 396 1.70 11.86 -6.84
N ARG A 397 0.78 10.90 -6.62
CA ARG A 397 1.09 9.51 -6.28
C ARG A 397 0.15 8.58 -7.05
N ILE A 398 0.68 7.39 -7.37
CA ILE A 398 -0.05 6.32 -8.04
C ILE A 398 -0.12 5.10 -7.10
N GLY A 399 -1.32 4.68 -6.75
CA GLY A 399 -1.55 3.42 -6.07
C GLY A 399 -1.35 2.24 -7.04
N HIS A 400 -0.63 1.22 -6.61
CA HIS A 400 -0.29 -0.03 -7.31
C HIS A 400 0.62 0.12 -8.52
N GLY A 401 0.16 0.74 -9.62
CA GLY A 401 0.95 0.91 -10.84
C GLY A 401 1.45 -0.40 -11.46
N VAL A 402 0.71 -1.51 -11.31
CA VAL A 402 1.17 -2.85 -11.68
C VAL A 402 1.34 -2.99 -13.19
N ASP A 403 0.45 -2.41 -13.99
CA ASP A 403 0.43 -2.60 -15.43
C ASP A 403 1.30 -1.62 -16.22
N VAL A 404 2.16 -0.86 -15.58
CA VAL A 404 2.99 0.21 -16.22
C VAL A 404 3.68 -0.21 -17.51
N MET A 405 4.03 -1.48 -17.66
CA MET A 405 4.71 -1.98 -18.86
C MET A 405 3.75 -2.21 -20.05
N ASN A 406 2.43 -2.19 -19.81
CA ASN A 406 1.41 -2.26 -20.86
C ASN A 406 1.00 -0.87 -21.37
N GLU A 407 1.36 0.20 -20.65
CA GLU A 407 1.10 1.59 -21.04
C GLU A 407 1.70 1.97 -22.40
N ARG A 408 1.11 2.94 -23.07
CA ARG A 408 1.69 3.48 -24.32
C ARG A 408 3.01 4.18 -24.05
N GLY A 409 4.10 3.66 -24.60
CA GLY A 409 5.44 4.19 -24.39
C GLY A 409 5.91 4.08 -22.92
N PRO A 410 5.94 2.89 -22.34
CA PRO A 410 6.14 2.67 -20.92
C PRO A 410 7.48 3.22 -20.41
N LEU A 411 8.54 3.12 -21.22
CA LEU A 411 9.87 3.64 -20.84
C LEU A 411 9.92 5.17 -20.77
N ASP A 412 9.12 5.87 -21.58
CA ASP A 412 9.02 7.33 -21.51
C ASP A 412 8.13 7.75 -20.35
N LEU A 413 7.06 7.00 -20.08
CA LEU A 413 6.25 7.19 -18.87
C LEU A 413 7.08 7.07 -17.59
N LEU A 414 7.90 6.03 -17.47
CA LEU A 414 8.79 5.83 -16.32
C LEU A 414 9.77 7.01 -16.12
N LYS A 415 10.36 7.52 -17.22
CA LYS A 415 11.23 8.71 -17.16
C LYS A 415 10.46 9.96 -16.72
N GLU A 416 9.24 10.12 -17.20
CA GLU A 416 8.37 11.23 -16.82
C GLU A 416 7.97 11.15 -15.34
N MET A 417 7.55 9.97 -14.84
CA MET A 417 7.28 9.73 -13.42
C MET A 417 8.47 10.12 -12.55
N ALA A 418 9.67 9.67 -12.93
CA ALA A 418 10.92 10.01 -12.23
C ALA A 418 11.23 11.51 -12.28
N ALA A 419 11.01 12.18 -13.44
CA ALA A 419 11.27 13.61 -13.61
C ALA A 419 10.29 14.46 -12.79
N ARG A 420 9.01 14.10 -12.79
CA ARG A 420 7.94 14.76 -12.03
C ARG A 420 7.91 14.36 -10.56
N ASN A 421 8.74 13.42 -10.15
CA ASN A 421 8.82 12.89 -8.78
C ASN A 421 7.48 12.28 -8.30
N VAL A 422 6.76 11.59 -9.18
CA VAL A 422 5.51 10.89 -8.87
C VAL A 422 5.85 9.58 -8.16
N LEU A 423 5.38 9.42 -6.92
CA LEU A 423 5.63 8.20 -6.13
C LEU A 423 4.66 7.08 -6.53
N VAL A 424 5.15 5.84 -6.51
CA VAL A 424 4.30 4.64 -6.61
C VAL A 424 4.16 3.98 -5.24
N GLU A 425 2.90 3.78 -4.82
CA GLU A 425 2.50 3.11 -3.58
C GLU A 425 2.41 1.60 -3.86
N ILE A 426 3.36 0.84 -3.31
CA ILE A 426 3.57 -0.58 -3.62
C ILE A 426 2.91 -1.46 -2.56
N SER A 427 1.87 -2.21 -2.94
CA SER A 427 1.09 -3.10 -2.08
C SER A 427 1.26 -4.55 -2.55
N LEU A 428 2.38 -5.20 -2.17
CA LEU A 428 2.80 -6.48 -2.73
C LEU A 428 1.85 -7.63 -2.44
N THR A 429 1.28 -7.67 -1.23
CA THR A 429 0.36 -8.75 -0.85
C THR A 429 -0.98 -8.60 -1.58
N SER A 430 -1.48 -7.37 -1.68
CA SER A 430 -2.70 -7.08 -2.43
C SER A 430 -2.55 -7.42 -3.91
N ASN A 431 -1.46 -6.97 -4.56
CA ASN A 431 -1.22 -7.26 -5.98
C ASN A 431 -1.07 -8.76 -6.28
N ASP A 432 -0.51 -9.54 -5.34
CA ASP A 432 -0.47 -11.00 -5.45
C ASP A 432 -1.88 -11.60 -5.32
N MET A 433 -2.64 -11.19 -4.31
CA MET A 433 -3.96 -11.78 -4.01
C MET A 433 -5.03 -11.39 -5.04
N ILE A 434 -5.05 -10.14 -5.49
CA ILE A 434 -6.05 -9.62 -6.44
C ILE A 434 -5.68 -9.99 -7.88
N LEU A 435 -4.43 -9.72 -8.28
CA LEU A 435 -4.00 -9.83 -9.68
C LEU A 435 -3.16 -11.08 -9.98
N GLY A 436 -2.73 -11.80 -8.95
CA GLY A 436 -1.76 -12.89 -9.10
C GLY A 436 -0.36 -12.42 -9.52
N VAL A 437 -0.05 -11.13 -9.38
CA VAL A 437 1.22 -10.54 -9.81
C VAL A 437 2.23 -10.53 -8.66
N THR A 438 3.31 -11.29 -8.84
CA THR A 438 4.34 -11.47 -7.82
C THR A 438 5.71 -11.74 -8.44
N GLY A 439 6.79 -11.63 -7.65
CA GLY A 439 8.15 -11.94 -8.10
C GLY A 439 8.59 -11.10 -9.30
N ASP A 440 9.13 -11.76 -10.32
CA ASP A 440 9.69 -11.10 -11.51
C ASP A 440 8.63 -10.41 -12.39
N ASP A 441 7.35 -10.75 -12.23
CA ASP A 441 6.25 -10.11 -12.98
C ASP A 441 5.83 -8.75 -12.37
N HIS A 442 6.22 -8.47 -11.12
CA HIS A 442 5.88 -7.21 -10.46
C HIS A 442 6.84 -6.08 -10.83
N PRO A 443 6.35 -4.87 -11.21
CA PRO A 443 7.18 -3.80 -11.76
C PRO A 443 8.06 -3.05 -10.74
N LEU A 444 8.05 -3.37 -9.45
CA LEU A 444 8.86 -2.69 -8.43
C LEU A 444 10.35 -2.51 -8.83
N PRO A 445 11.08 -3.54 -9.33
CA PRO A 445 12.47 -3.37 -9.76
C PRO A 445 12.62 -2.40 -10.93
N ILE A 446 11.61 -2.34 -11.81
CA ILE A 446 11.62 -1.43 -12.97
C ILE A 446 11.47 0.01 -12.51
N TYR A 447 10.54 0.31 -11.62
CA TYR A 447 10.40 1.65 -11.02
C TYR A 447 11.69 2.10 -10.35
N MET A 448 12.30 1.24 -9.53
CA MET A 448 13.58 1.53 -8.87
C MET A 448 14.71 1.78 -9.87
N HIS A 449 14.79 0.98 -10.95
CA HIS A 449 15.81 1.11 -12.00
C HIS A 449 15.71 2.46 -12.73
N TYR A 450 14.49 2.94 -13.01
CA TYR A 450 14.26 4.23 -13.66
C TYR A 450 14.33 5.42 -12.70
N GLY A 451 14.52 5.18 -11.39
CA GLY A 451 14.59 6.23 -10.37
C GLY A 451 13.23 6.85 -10.03
N VAL A 452 12.15 6.15 -10.32
CA VAL A 452 10.80 6.49 -9.84
C VAL A 452 10.78 6.25 -8.33
N PRO A 453 10.35 7.23 -7.51
CA PRO A 453 10.24 7.01 -6.08
C PRO A 453 9.15 5.96 -5.77
N VAL A 454 9.44 5.09 -4.81
CA VAL A 454 8.51 4.03 -4.36
C VAL A 454 8.44 4.00 -2.84
N ALA A 455 7.27 3.73 -2.30
CA ALA A 455 7.05 3.41 -0.89
C ALA A 455 6.25 2.11 -0.78
N ILE A 456 6.50 1.35 0.28
CA ILE A 456 5.70 0.16 0.60
C ILE A 456 4.44 0.60 1.34
N SER A 457 3.31 -0.01 1.02
CA SER A 457 2.00 0.24 1.61
C SER A 457 1.28 -1.07 1.88
N THR A 458 0.27 -1.03 2.76
CA THR A 458 -0.44 -2.25 3.19
C THR A 458 -1.75 -2.49 2.45
N ASP A 459 -2.36 -1.44 1.91
CA ASP A 459 -3.68 -1.49 1.29
C ASP A 459 -4.77 -1.93 2.30
N ASP A 460 -5.43 -3.04 2.08
CA ASP A 460 -6.45 -3.64 2.96
C ASP A 460 -5.84 -4.74 3.85
N GLU A 461 -4.95 -4.38 4.77
CA GLU A 461 -4.15 -5.34 5.54
C GLU A 461 -4.97 -6.35 6.35
N GLY A 462 -6.14 -5.95 6.83
CA GLY A 462 -7.06 -6.83 7.56
C GLY A 462 -7.69 -7.89 6.68
N VAL A 463 -8.14 -7.51 5.48
CA VAL A 463 -8.66 -8.43 4.46
C VAL A 463 -7.55 -9.34 3.94
N ALA A 464 -6.40 -8.77 3.58
CA ALA A 464 -5.22 -9.47 3.07
C ALA A 464 -4.51 -10.32 4.13
N ARG A 465 -4.82 -10.14 5.42
CA ARG A 465 -4.15 -10.82 6.55
C ARG A 465 -2.65 -10.54 6.59
N SER A 466 -2.27 -9.28 6.30
CA SER A 466 -0.91 -8.77 6.23
C SER A 466 -0.67 -7.70 7.29
N ASP A 467 0.53 -7.16 7.36
CA ASP A 467 0.92 -5.95 8.08
C ASP A 467 2.11 -5.29 7.35
N MET A 468 2.49 -4.09 7.74
CA MET A 468 3.60 -3.39 7.09
C MET A 468 4.93 -4.15 7.22
N THR A 469 5.16 -4.85 8.32
CA THR A 469 6.35 -5.70 8.49
C THR A 469 6.38 -6.85 7.49
N HIS A 470 5.21 -7.45 7.20
CA HIS A 470 5.08 -8.51 6.20
C HIS A 470 5.32 -7.96 4.78
N GLU A 471 4.80 -6.80 4.47
CA GLU A 471 5.04 -6.13 3.17
C GLU A 471 6.53 -5.88 2.94
N TYR A 472 7.25 -5.33 3.94
CA TYR A 472 8.71 -5.18 3.86
C TYR A 472 9.45 -6.52 3.76
N LEU A 473 8.96 -7.57 4.44
CA LEU A 473 9.54 -8.92 4.33
C LEU A 473 9.42 -9.46 2.91
N ARG A 474 8.24 -9.33 2.30
CA ARG A 474 8.00 -9.70 0.89
C ARG A 474 8.90 -8.91 -0.05
N ALA A 475 9.01 -7.59 0.15
CA ALA A 475 9.87 -6.73 -0.66
C ALA A 475 11.34 -7.16 -0.61
N VAL A 476 11.88 -7.40 0.59
CA VAL A 476 13.28 -7.81 0.76
C VAL A 476 13.53 -9.19 0.17
N GLN A 477 12.65 -10.15 0.40
CA GLN A 477 12.81 -11.53 -0.07
C GLN A 477 12.60 -11.66 -1.58
N GLY A 478 11.57 -11.00 -2.12
CA GLY A 478 11.23 -11.06 -3.54
C GLY A 478 12.24 -10.33 -4.42
N TYR A 479 12.74 -9.18 -3.96
CA TYR A 479 13.55 -8.29 -4.81
C TYR A 479 14.98 -8.08 -4.31
N ASN A 480 15.39 -8.86 -3.30
CA ASN A 480 16.76 -8.86 -2.78
C ASN A 480 17.25 -7.46 -2.34
N LEU A 481 16.36 -6.65 -1.77
CA LEU A 481 16.65 -5.27 -1.37
C LEU A 481 17.73 -5.21 -0.30
N SER A 482 18.59 -4.20 -0.39
CA SER A 482 19.59 -3.87 0.60
C SER A 482 19.02 -2.98 1.72
N TYR A 483 19.70 -2.89 2.86
CA TYR A 483 19.29 -2.00 3.96
C TYR A 483 19.16 -0.52 3.54
N PRO A 484 20.10 0.07 2.74
CA PRO A 484 19.93 1.43 2.24
C PRO A 484 18.69 1.63 1.36
N GLU A 485 18.27 0.63 0.57
CA GLU A 485 17.06 0.70 -0.25
C GLU A 485 15.80 0.66 0.62
N VAL A 486 15.75 -0.26 1.58
CA VAL A 486 14.65 -0.35 2.57
C VAL A 486 14.52 0.96 3.36
N LYS A 487 15.62 1.51 3.88
CA LYS A 487 15.65 2.80 4.58
C LYS A 487 15.20 3.95 3.67
N ARG A 488 15.55 3.90 2.39
CA ARG A 488 15.11 4.89 1.39
C ARG A 488 13.59 4.84 1.20
N MET A 489 12.98 3.67 1.05
CA MET A 489 11.54 3.52 0.91
C MET A 489 10.79 4.11 2.12
N ALA A 490 11.27 3.84 3.34
CA ALA A 490 10.71 4.44 4.55
C ALA A 490 10.82 5.98 4.57
N ARG A 491 11.90 6.55 4.04
CA ARG A 491 12.05 8.01 3.89
C ARG A 491 11.15 8.57 2.79
N GLN A 492 11.05 7.87 1.66
CA GLN A 492 10.20 8.27 0.53
C GLN A 492 8.72 8.33 0.94
N SER A 493 8.24 7.41 1.78
CA SER A 493 6.86 7.46 2.25
C SER A 493 6.54 8.78 2.98
N LEU A 494 7.45 9.30 3.82
CA LEU A 494 7.24 10.58 4.49
C LEU A 494 7.54 11.80 3.60
N GLU A 495 8.43 11.67 2.62
CA GLU A 495 8.69 12.74 1.65
C GLU A 495 7.48 13.02 0.78
N HIS A 496 6.79 11.97 0.38
CA HIS A 496 5.60 12.04 -0.47
C HIS A 496 4.28 12.06 0.31
N SER A 497 4.33 12.12 1.65
CA SER A 497 3.12 12.35 2.45
C SER A 497 2.51 13.71 2.12
N PHE A 498 1.19 13.81 2.20
CA PHE A 498 0.48 15.08 2.00
C PHE A 498 0.44 15.94 3.28
N LEU A 499 1.31 15.65 4.26
CA LEU A 499 1.47 16.47 5.45
C LEU A 499 1.88 17.90 5.08
N PRO A 500 1.32 18.91 5.76
CA PRO A 500 1.64 20.30 5.47
C PRO A 500 3.06 20.70 5.90
N GLY A 501 3.60 21.69 5.22
CA GLY A 501 4.90 22.27 5.50
C GLY A 501 6.03 21.75 4.61
N GLU A 502 7.21 22.33 4.80
CA GLU A 502 8.40 22.00 4.03
C GLU A 502 8.99 20.64 4.47
N SER A 503 9.69 19.99 3.54
CA SER A 503 10.47 18.79 3.84
C SER A 503 11.70 19.11 4.72
N LEU A 504 12.08 18.15 5.56
CA LEU A 504 13.35 18.15 6.29
C LEU A 504 14.56 18.02 5.33
N TRP A 505 14.35 17.46 4.14
CA TRP A 505 15.42 17.13 3.21
C TRP A 505 15.44 18.04 1.98
N THR A 506 16.65 18.46 1.56
CA THR A 506 16.88 19.28 0.37
C THR A 506 17.17 18.45 -0.87
N GLU A 507 17.53 17.18 -0.71
CA GLU A 507 17.81 16.25 -1.79
C GLU A 507 17.30 14.86 -1.38
N THR A 508 16.49 14.23 -2.23
CA THR A 508 15.79 12.98 -1.91
C THR A 508 16.03 11.88 -2.94
N LYS A 509 16.60 12.20 -4.11
CA LYS A 509 16.84 11.21 -5.18
C LYS A 509 18.02 10.30 -4.89
N LEU A 510 19.19 10.87 -4.53
CA LEU A 510 20.41 10.11 -4.28
C LEU A 510 20.83 10.10 -2.80
N ARG A 511 20.60 11.21 -2.11
CA ARG A 511 20.99 11.41 -0.71
C ARG A 511 19.91 12.21 0.00
N PHE A 512 19.66 11.87 1.25
CA PHE A 512 18.79 12.67 2.12
C PHE A 512 19.67 13.64 2.91
N ARG A 513 19.65 14.93 2.53
CA ARG A 513 20.41 15.98 3.21
C ARG A 513 19.45 16.92 3.92
N PHE A 514 19.72 17.19 5.18
CA PHE A 514 18.90 18.13 5.94
C PHE A 514 18.95 19.54 5.36
N VAL A 515 17.83 20.26 5.50
CA VAL A 515 17.75 21.70 5.24
C VAL A 515 18.78 22.45 6.07
N THR A 516 19.17 23.63 5.62
CA THR A 516 20.21 24.46 6.27
C THR A 516 19.92 24.69 7.75
N ALA A 517 18.64 24.85 8.13
CA ALA A 517 18.21 25.05 9.51
C ALA A 517 18.58 23.89 10.45
N CYS A 518 18.70 22.67 9.92
CA CYS A 518 18.97 21.44 10.67
C CYS A 518 20.31 20.78 10.30
N ALA A 519 21.07 21.32 9.33
CA ALA A 519 22.27 20.67 8.77
C ALA A 519 23.41 20.45 9.80
N GLY A 520 23.44 21.20 10.89
CA GLY A 520 24.43 21.05 11.97
C GLY A 520 24.01 20.10 13.09
N ASP A 521 22.78 19.61 13.05
CA ASP A 521 22.24 18.74 14.10
C ASP A 521 22.49 17.26 13.75
N ALA A 522 22.69 16.42 14.78
CA ALA A 522 22.68 14.98 14.58
C ALA A 522 21.25 14.52 14.19
N ALA A 523 21.15 13.59 13.24
CA ALA A 523 19.89 13.03 12.81
C ALA A 523 19.04 12.57 14.00
N GLY A 524 17.82 13.09 14.12
CA GLY A 524 16.90 12.76 15.19
C GLY A 524 17.34 13.15 16.61
N ALA A 525 18.22 14.11 16.77
CA ALA A 525 18.63 14.58 18.10
C ALA A 525 17.41 14.98 18.94
N GLY A 526 17.35 14.52 20.18
CA GLY A 526 16.25 14.83 21.11
C GLY A 526 16.15 16.32 21.50
N LYS A 527 17.24 17.08 21.30
CA LYS A 527 17.29 18.55 21.48
C LYS A 527 18.00 19.14 20.25
N PRO A 528 17.29 19.42 19.17
CA PRO A 528 17.86 20.09 18.02
C PRO A 528 18.22 21.54 18.35
N SER A 529 19.10 22.17 17.54
CA SER A 529 19.44 23.59 17.65
C SER A 529 18.16 24.46 17.57
N SER A 530 18.24 25.68 18.09
CA SER A 530 17.08 26.59 18.11
C SER A 530 16.55 26.89 16.72
N GLY A 531 17.42 26.92 15.69
CA GLY A 531 17.03 27.09 14.28
C GLY A 531 16.25 25.89 13.77
N CYS A 532 16.76 24.69 13.99
CA CYS A 532 16.09 23.44 13.62
C CYS A 532 14.76 23.26 14.37
N GLN A 533 14.73 23.54 15.67
CA GLN A 533 13.50 23.44 16.47
C GLN A 533 12.39 24.36 15.91
N LYS A 534 12.71 25.61 15.56
CA LYS A 534 11.74 26.53 14.96
C LYS A 534 11.22 26.00 13.61
N PHE A 535 12.12 25.45 12.80
CA PHE A 535 11.74 24.86 11.51
C PHE A 535 10.80 23.67 11.68
N LEU A 536 11.10 22.74 12.58
CA LEU A 536 10.27 21.56 12.86
C LEU A 536 8.88 21.91 13.42
N VAL A 537 8.78 22.98 14.25
CA VAL A 537 7.49 23.45 14.77
C VAL A 537 6.63 24.04 13.67
N ALA A 538 7.22 24.73 12.69
CA ALA A 538 6.50 25.34 11.57
C ALA A 538 6.10 24.36 10.47
N ASN A 539 6.74 23.19 10.39
CA ASN A 539 6.60 22.23 9.28
C ASN A 539 6.29 20.83 9.82
N GLU A 540 5.03 20.44 9.72
CA GLU A 540 4.57 19.14 10.25
C GLU A 540 5.27 17.96 9.56
N ARG A 541 5.39 18.00 8.23
CA ARG A 541 6.13 17.00 7.45
C ARG A 541 7.55 16.82 7.99
N ALA A 542 8.31 17.89 8.11
CA ALA A 542 9.67 17.85 8.65
C ALA A 542 9.74 17.30 10.08
N ARG A 543 8.75 17.58 10.92
CA ARG A 543 8.66 17.06 12.27
C ARG A 543 8.51 15.54 12.30
N VAL A 544 7.66 14.98 11.44
CA VAL A 544 7.47 13.52 11.35
C VAL A 544 8.70 12.86 10.72
N GLN A 545 9.32 13.48 9.72
CA GLN A 545 10.59 13.02 9.14
C GLN A 545 11.72 13.03 10.18
N TRP A 546 11.79 14.04 11.05
CA TRP A 546 12.76 14.10 12.15
C TRP A 546 12.56 12.97 13.16
N LYS A 547 11.30 12.63 13.46
CA LYS A 547 10.96 11.49 14.31
C LYS A 547 11.48 10.19 13.71
N LEU A 548 11.27 9.95 12.41
CA LEU A 548 11.80 8.79 11.70
C LEU A 548 13.33 8.71 11.80
N GLU A 549 14.04 9.82 11.61
CA GLU A 549 15.50 9.84 11.72
C GLU A 549 15.97 9.55 13.16
N ALA A 550 15.22 10.01 14.19
CA ALA A 550 15.50 9.66 15.59
C ALA A 550 15.36 8.15 15.83
N GLU A 551 14.32 7.55 15.30
CA GLU A 551 14.07 6.13 15.46
C GLU A 551 15.12 5.30 14.69
N PHE A 552 15.52 5.70 13.47
CA PHE A 552 16.66 5.08 12.78
C PHE A 552 17.95 5.18 13.58
N ALA A 553 18.24 6.35 14.16
CA ALA A 553 19.44 6.52 14.98
C ALA A 553 19.43 5.63 16.24
N MET A 554 18.27 5.37 16.83
CA MET A 554 18.12 4.42 17.95
C MET A 554 18.23 2.97 17.48
N PHE A 555 17.59 2.63 16.39
CA PHE A 555 17.60 1.29 15.80
C PHE A 555 19.02 0.86 15.39
N GLU A 556 19.75 1.71 14.69
CA GLU A 556 21.10 1.43 14.19
C GLU A 556 22.16 1.28 15.31
N LYS A 557 21.89 1.82 16.51
CA LYS A 557 22.76 1.61 17.68
C LYS A 557 22.72 0.18 18.23
N LYS A 558 21.70 -0.61 17.85
CA LYS A 558 21.58 -2.01 18.28
C LYS A 558 22.62 -2.91 17.61
N PHE A 559 23.24 -2.45 16.54
CA PHE A 559 24.22 -3.15 15.70
C PHE A 559 25.57 -2.43 15.70
#